data_0cc1dde99809cefda88d1cc3b7e1a2ab
#
_entry.id   0cc1dde99809cefda88d1cc3b7e1a2ab
#
_cell.length_a   1.000
_cell.length_b   1.000
_cell.length_c   1.000
_cell.angle_alpha   90.00
_cell.angle_beta   90.00
_cell.angle_gamma   90.00
#
_symmetry.space_group_name_H-M   'P 1'
#
loop_
_entity.id
_entity.type
_entity.pdbx_description
1 polymer ?
#
loop_
_entity_poly.entity_id
_entity_poly.type
_entity_poly.pdbx_seq_one_letter_code
_entity_poly.pdbx_strand_id
1 'polypeptide(L)'
;MIGDVLVSSIICNNLKKAYPNARIDYLVYESTIPVLQGNPNIDNLILFKKIHRKSNIAFMKLAWQIRQEKYDLVIDAYSKLESWIFVLLSGAKRRISYKKPGRSFLYTDNLPFTSFPKTNLGLAIERRLSLLKPLNLTIEIDPYPKLYVTETENQQALALFEQHGLQKNRKTVMISLIGSEPSKTYPLPYIAAVVNEIGEHHDVNILFNYFPKQIELAKEVYSHCSKTTQSKIYFDLLGNDLRSFIAIMNQCDMIVGNDGGAINIAKSLQKPAFIIFSPWIEKKVWATFEDGIRQTSVHLKEFKPELLEKFSEKELKENTPELYQHFTPELFKAQLIQFLDTNLAYNTTKSALTIKPIRLPLSALIITYNEEKHIKEVLQDIDFADEIIVIDSFSKDKTVALVNEFEKAQLIQNKFVDYSSQRNFAIECAKNPWILFIDADERFTEALKEEVIETIQKPNASSAYLFYRTFMFEDEKLHFSGWQTDKIFRLFQKDKAKYVTERLVHEKLTVSGKIGKLKHKLIHFSYTDFESYKGKMVSYGKLKAKEEFAKGISPNFYHFYLHPAYKFLYQFIVRLGFLDGKKGVIICYLNALSVVVRYRELKKMRTKN
;
A
#
# COMPACT_ATOMS: atom_id res chain seq x y z
N MET A 1 14.95 11.12 9.42
CA MET A 1 13.91 12.01 10.05
C MET A 1 13.51 11.41 11.40
N ILE A 2 13.03 12.23 12.34
CA ILE A 2 12.63 11.77 13.70
C ILE A 2 11.60 10.64 13.64
N GLY A 3 10.55 10.81 12.85
CA GLY A 3 9.49 9.81 12.70
C GLY A 3 9.99 8.45 12.21
N ASP A 4 10.88 8.42 11.19
CA ASP A 4 11.46 7.16 10.68
C ASP A 4 12.23 6.41 11.75
N VAL A 5 13.01 7.14 12.57
CA VAL A 5 13.83 6.54 13.63
C VAL A 5 12.95 5.96 14.73
N LEU A 6 11.94 6.72 15.19
CA LEU A 6 10.97 6.26 16.18
C LEU A 6 10.20 5.03 15.69
N VAL A 7 9.65 5.09 14.49
CA VAL A 7 8.89 3.95 13.94
C VAL A 7 9.79 2.73 13.75
N SER A 8 11.05 2.91 13.34
CA SER A 8 11.96 1.77 13.16
C SER A 8 12.44 1.16 14.49
N SER A 9 12.36 1.87 15.61
CA SER A 9 12.73 1.33 16.94
C SER A 9 11.82 0.19 17.40
N ILE A 10 10.61 0.05 16.82
CA ILE A 10 9.73 -1.11 17.10
C ILE A 10 10.39 -2.45 16.75
N ILE A 11 11.31 -2.46 15.78
CA ILE A 11 12.09 -3.65 15.42
C ILE A 11 12.94 -4.07 16.61
N CYS A 12 13.67 -3.13 17.23
CA CYS A 12 14.51 -3.40 18.41
C CYS A 12 13.66 -3.86 19.60
N ASN A 13 12.51 -3.22 19.84
CA ASN A 13 11.61 -3.60 20.94
C ASN A 13 11.14 -5.05 20.82
N ASN A 14 10.73 -5.47 19.62
CA ASN A 14 10.27 -6.84 19.38
C ASN A 14 11.42 -7.85 19.36
N LEU A 15 12.60 -7.49 18.84
CA LEU A 15 13.77 -8.35 18.89
C LEU A 15 14.23 -8.61 20.33
N LYS A 16 14.26 -7.57 21.18
CA LYS A 16 14.67 -7.73 22.58
C LYS A 16 13.65 -8.56 23.37
N LYS A 17 12.34 -8.42 23.05
CA LYS A 17 11.28 -9.26 23.62
C LYS A 17 11.42 -10.73 23.22
N ALA A 18 11.79 -11.00 21.97
CA ALA A 18 11.98 -12.37 21.46
C ALA A 18 13.32 -12.98 21.89
N TYR A 19 14.36 -12.17 21.96
CA TYR A 19 15.74 -12.56 22.28
C TYR A 19 16.30 -11.68 23.41
N PRO A 20 15.92 -11.89 24.68
CA PRO A 20 16.29 -11.01 25.81
C PRO A 20 17.80 -10.83 25.99
N ASN A 21 18.59 -11.85 25.68
CA ASN A 21 20.06 -11.85 25.82
C ASN A 21 20.78 -11.35 24.55
N ALA A 22 20.06 -11.04 23.44
CA ALA A 22 20.70 -10.51 22.25
C ALA A 22 21.20 -9.09 22.48
N ARG A 23 22.41 -8.79 21.99
CA ARG A 23 22.91 -7.43 21.86
C ARG A 23 22.29 -6.80 20.61
N ILE A 24 21.64 -5.65 20.77
CA ILE A 24 20.97 -4.92 19.69
C ILE A 24 21.60 -3.54 19.56
N ASP A 25 22.27 -3.32 18.45
CA ASP A 25 22.90 -2.05 18.11
C ASP A 25 22.07 -1.34 17.03
N TYR A 26 21.89 -0.03 17.16
CA TYR A 26 21.08 0.75 16.24
C TYR A 26 21.91 1.83 15.55
N LEU A 27 22.07 1.72 14.22
CA LEU A 27 22.76 2.72 13.40
C LEU A 27 21.84 3.91 13.12
N VAL A 28 22.21 5.10 13.57
CA VAL A 28 21.35 6.28 13.57
C VAL A 28 22.11 7.57 13.28
N TYR A 29 21.42 8.56 12.71
CA TYR A 29 21.97 9.93 12.60
C TYR A 29 22.09 10.59 13.97
N GLU A 30 23.23 11.21 14.24
CA GLU A 30 23.53 11.89 15.50
C GLU A 30 22.42 12.86 15.96
N SER A 31 21.79 13.59 15.03
CA SER A 31 20.70 14.52 15.34
C SER A 31 19.39 13.86 15.84
N THR A 32 19.27 12.56 15.78
CA THR A 32 18.07 11.82 16.19
C THR A 32 18.27 10.94 17.42
N ILE A 33 19.45 11.00 18.05
CA ILE A 33 19.75 10.31 19.32
C ILE A 33 18.66 10.57 20.39
N PRO A 34 18.19 11.83 20.60
CA PRO A 34 17.28 12.13 21.70
C PRO A 34 15.98 11.31 21.70
N VAL A 35 15.51 10.83 20.54
CA VAL A 35 14.29 10.01 20.48
C VAL A 35 14.51 8.53 20.78
N LEU A 36 15.77 8.08 20.88
CA LEU A 36 16.12 6.70 21.27
C LEU A 36 16.72 6.62 22.66
N GLN A 37 17.06 7.77 23.25
CA GLN A 37 17.70 7.83 24.55
C GLN A 37 16.84 7.18 25.64
N GLY A 38 17.47 6.34 26.46
CA GLY A 38 16.79 5.62 27.53
C GLY A 38 15.97 4.40 27.07
N ASN A 39 16.03 4.02 25.80
CA ASN A 39 15.37 2.81 25.32
C ASN A 39 16.11 1.55 25.79
N PRO A 40 15.55 0.74 26.71
CA PRO A 40 16.23 -0.43 27.27
C PRO A 40 16.39 -1.58 26.27
N ASN A 41 15.78 -1.49 25.11
CA ASN A 41 15.82 -2.50 24.05
C ASN A 41 16.90 -2.23 23.00
N ILE A 42 17.74 -1.20 23.21
CA ILE A 42 18.87 -0.84 22.37
C ILE A 42 20.11 -0.80 23.24
N ASP A 43 21.06 -1.68 23.01
CA ASP A 43 22.27 -1.77 23.83
C ASP A 43 23.31 -0.69 23.42
N ASN A 44 23.44 -0.39 22.10
CA ASN A 44 24.35 0.66 21.65
C ASN A 44 23.77 1.45 20.48
N LEU A 45 24.14 2.73 20.39
CA LEU A 45 23.87 3.60 19.25
C LEU A 45 25.13 3.78 18.41
N ILE A 46 25.11 3.30 17.17
CA ILE A 46 26.17 3.55 16.20
C ILE A 46 25.85 4.86 15.48
N LEU A 47 26.74 5.86 15.62
CA LEU A 47 26.45 7.21 15.16
C LEU A 47 26.91 7.46 13.74
N PHE A 48 25.98 7.75 12.85
CA PHE A 48 26.26 8.28 11.53
C PHE A 48 26.35 9.82 11.58
N LYS A 49 27.57 10.34 11.55
CA LYS A 49 27.87 11.77 11.69
C LYS A 49 27.95 12.46 10.32
N LYS A 50 27.89 13.78 10.31
CA LYS A 50 28.06 14.58 9.06
C LYS A 50 29.38 14.30 8.33
N ILE A 51 30.47 13.97 9.07
CA ILE A 51 31.77 13.62 8.49
C ILE A 51 31.68 12.37 7.60
N HIS A 52 30.85 11.38 7.95
CA HIS A 52 30.70 10.14 7.19
C HIS A 52 30.04 10.35 5.81
N ARG A 53 29.31 11.47 5.61
CA ARG A 53 28.80 11.88 4.29
C ARG A 53 29.81 12.66 3.47
N LYS A 54 30.74 13.35 4.13
CA LYS A 54 31.72 14.24 3.47
C LYS A 54 33.03 13.54 3.15
N SER A 55 33.37 12.46 3.84
CA SER A 55 34.64 11.76 3.71
C SER A 55 34.41 10.26 3.50
N ASN A 56 34.84 9.75 2.34
CA ASN A 56 34.81 8.33 2.04
C ASN A 56 35.69 7.53 3.02
N ILE A 57 36.79 8.11 3.51
CA ILE A 57 37.68 7.47 4.49
C ILE A 57 36.94 7.29 5.82
N ALA A 58 36.28 8.33 6.32
CA ALA A 58 35.49 8.24 7.55
C ALA A 58 34.33 7.26 7.41
N PHE A 59 33.67 7.24 6.24
CA PHE A 59 32.61 6.31 5.92
C PHE A 59 33.12 4.86 5.95
N MET A 60 34.23 4.57 5.27
CA MET A 60 34.82 3.23 5.24
C MET A 60 35.34 2.79 6.61
N LYS A 61 35.86 3.73 7.42
CA LYS A 61 36.25 3.45 8.80
C LYS A 61 35.07 3.00 9.65
N LEU A 62 33.92 3.67 9.52
CA LEU A 62 32.68 3.27 10.20
C LEU A 62 32.20 1.89 9.72
N ALA A 63 32.23 1.64 8.40
CA ALA A 63 31.88 0.33 7.85
C ALA A 63 32.78 -0.80 8.37
N TRP A 64 34.08 -0.51 8.52
CA TRP A 64 35.04 -1.43 9.12
C TRP A 64 34.73 -1.69 10.60
N GLN A 65 34.41 -0.66 11.39
CA GLN A 65 33.98 -0.82 12.79
C GLN A 65 32.74 -1.73 12.88
N ILE A 66 31.73 -1.50 12.05
CA ILE A 66 30.53 -2.37 11.98
C ILE A 66 30.90 -3.82 11.67
N ARG A 67 31.86 -4.06 10.77
CA ARG A 67 32.33 -5.42 10.44
C ARG A 67 33.01 -6.12 11.62
N GLN A 68 33.77 -5.37 12.42
CA GLN A 68 34.48 -5.93 13.59
C GLN A 68 33.52 -6.43 14.69
N GLU A 69 32.31 -5.90 14.74
CA GLU A 69 31.29 -6.33 15.70
C GLU A 69 30.71 -7.72 15.39
N LYS A 70 30.94 -8.26 14.16
CA LYS A 70 30.55 -9.62 13.76
C LYS A 70 29.08 -9.95 13.99
N TYR A 71 28.19 -9.07 13.57
CA TYR A 71 26.74 -9.28 13.72
C TYR A 71 26.27 -10.55 13.02
N ASP A 72 25.42 -11.34 13.68
CA ASP A 72 24.74 -12.49 13.08
C ASP A 72 23.61 -12.07 12.13
N LEU A 73 22.93 -10.97 12.47
CA LEU A 73 21.76 -10.44 11.78
C LEU A 73 21.89 -8.93 11.56
N VAL A 74 21.59 -8.50 10.33
CA VAL A 74 21.41 -7.08 10.00
C VAL A 74 20.03 -6.88 9.38
N ILE A 75 19.25 -5.93 9.92
CA ILE A 75 17.95 -5.52 9.38
C ILE A 75 18.07 -4.10 8.85
N ASP A 76 17.92 -3.92 7.54
CA ASP A 76 17.98 -2.62 6.88
C ASP A 76 16.58 -2.08 6.59
N ALA A 77 16.04 -1.31 7.52
CA ALA A 77 14.75 -0.63 7.39
C ALA A 77 14.84 0.66 6.55
N TYR A 78 16.05 1.18 6.29
CA TYR A 78 16.29 2.40 5.52
C TYR A 78 16.39 2.13 4.01
N SER A 79 17.10 1.06 3.65
CA SER A 79 17.24 0.55 2.28
C SER A 79 17.60 1.63 1.24
N LYS A 80 18.61 2.48 1.56
CA LYS A 80 19.22 3.47 0.66
C LYS A 80 20.71 3.19 0.45
N LEU A 81 21.34 3.90 -0.47
CA LEU A 81 22.72 3.64 -0.91
C LEU A 81 23.72 3.54 0.26
N GLU A 82 23.63 4.46 1.22
CA GLU A 82 24.57 4.45 2.36
C GLU A 82 24.39 3.17 3.20
N SER A 83 23.15 2.72 3.46
CA SER A 83 22.91 1.51 4.25
C SER A 83 23.35 0.24 3.52
N TRP A 84 23.28 0.19 2.19
CA TRP A 84 23.71 -1.02 1.43
C TRP A 84 25.19 -1.35 1.61
N ILE A 85 26.02 -0.32 1.62
CA ILE A 85 27.46 -0.50 1.81
C ILE A 85 27.72 -1.08 3.22
N PHE A 86 27.05 -0.56 4.25
CA PHE A 86 27.15 -1.12 5.60
C PHE A 86 26.65 -2.57 5.66
N VAL A 87 25.53 -2.88 5.03
CA VAL A 87 24.98 -4.24 4.96
C VAL A 87 25.95 -5.19 4.27
N LEU A 88 26.50 -4.79 3.11
CA LEU A 88 27.45 -5.60 2.35
C LEU A 88 28.73 -5.86 3.14
N LEU A 89 29.27 -4.80 3.76
CA LEU A 89 30.53 -4.87 4.49
C LEU A 89 30.40 -5.45 5.90
N SER A 90 29.21 -5.53 6.47
CA SER A 90 28.97 -6.09 7.81
C SER A 90 29.46 -7.51 7.98
N GLY A 91 29.41 -8.32 6.90
CA GLY A 91 29.71 -9.74 6.94
C GLY A 91 28.66 -10.59 7.64
N ALA A 92 27.50 -10.02 7.99
CA ALA A 92 26.41 -10.72 8.64
C ALA A 92 25.88 -11.87 7.78
N LYS A 93 25.66 -13.04 8.40
CA LYS A 93 25.15 -14.22 7.73
C LYS A 93 23.69 -14.01 7.25
N ARG A 94 22.90 -13.32 8.05
CA ARG A 94 21.51 -13.00 7.73
C ARG A 94 21.30 -11.50 7.54
N ARG A 95 20.74 -11.12 6.40
CA ARG A 95 20.53 -9.73 6.02
C ARG A 95 19.12 -9.56 5.47
N ILE A 96 18.29 -8.79 6.17
CA ILE A 96 16.85 -8.64 5.90
C ILE A 96 16.57 -7.22 5.42
N SER A 97 15.83 -7.05 4.32
CA SER A 97 15.33 -5.75 3.86
C SER A 97 14.15 -5.92 2.88
N TYR A 98 13.72 -4.80 2.31
CA TYR A 98 12.66 -4.77 1.30
C TYR A 98 13.20 -5.17 -0.08
N LYS A 99 12.40 -5.93 -0.83
CA LYS A 99 12.67 -6.27 -2.23
C LYS A 99 12.59 -5.00 -3.08
N LYS A 100 13.72 -4.63 -3.70
CA LYS A 100 13.79 -3.50 -4.64
C LYS A 100 14.54 -3.91 -5.89
N PRO A 101 14.19 -3.41 -7.09
CA PRO A 101 14.88 -3.74 -8.33
C PRO A 101 16.39 -3.52 -8.24
N GLY A 102 17.17 -4.47 -8.74
CA GLY A 102 18.64 -4.40 -8.79
C GLY A 102 19.38 -4.56 -7.45
N ARG A 103 18.71 -4.94 -6.35
CA ARG A 103 19.29 -4.94 -4.99
C ARG A 103 19.06 -6.21 -4.18
N SER A 104 18.28 -7.13 -4.70
CA SER A 104 17.90 -8.35 -3.97
C SER A 104 19.10 -9.23 -3.62
N PHE A 105 20.22 -9.15 -4.36
CA PHE A 105 21.45 -9.90 -4.09
C PHE A 105 22.18 -9.46 -2.80
N LEU A 106 21.89 -8.26 -2.27
CA LEU A 106 22.50 -7.75 -1.04
C LEU A 106 21.93 -8.42 0.22
N TYR A 107 20.72 -8.97 0.12
CA TYR A 107 19.97 -9.47 1.27
C TYR A 107 19.67 -10.96 1.12
N THR A 108 19.69 -11.67 2.24
CA THR A 108 19.25 -13.07 2.29
C THR A 108 17.73 -13.19 2.26
N ASP A 109 17.05 -12.25 2.90
CA ASP A 109 15.61 -12.20 3.00
C ASP A 109 15.09 -10.87 2.39
N ASN A 110 14.34 -10.96 1.31
CA ASN A 110 13.80 -9.82 0.57
C ASN A 110 12.28 -9.75 0.72
N LEU A 111 11.77 -8.80 1.51
CA LEU A 111 10.35 -8.65 1.81
C LEU A 111 9.65 -7.76 0.78
N PRO A 112 8.40 -8.04 0.41
CA PRO A 112 7.61 -7.12 -0.40
C PRO A 112 7.53 -5.73 0.24
N PHE A 113 7.71 -4.69 -0.56
CA PHE A 113 7.50 -3.31 -0.13
C PHE A 113 6.03 -2.96 -0.36
N THR A 114 5.18 -3.28 0.63
CA THR A 114 3.72 -3.10 0.53
C THR A 114 3.36 -1.62 0.38
N SER A 115 2.34 -1.35 -0.45
CA SER A 115 1.91 0.01 -0.80
C SER A 115 0.53 0.37 -0.23
N PHE A 116 -0.15 -0.61 0.37
CA PHE A 116 -1.41 -0.41 1.09
C PHE A 116 -1.34 -0.97 2.50
N PRO A 117 -1.83 -0.21 3.50
CA PRO A 117 -1.96 -0.70 4.86
C PRO A 117 -3.09 -1.74 4.93
N LYS A 118 -2.85 -2.82 5.67
CA LYS A 118 -3.85 -3.85 5.99
C LYS A 118 -4.67 -3.49 7.23
N THR A 119 -4.14 -2.62 8.04
CA THR A 119 -4.72 -2.19 9.32
C THR A 119 -4.56 -0.68 9.50
N ASN A 120 -5.21 -0.15 10.52
CA ASN A 120 -5.06 1.24 10.94
C ASN A 120 -3.67 1.58 11.54
N LEU A 121 -2.75 0.64 11.58
CA LEU A 121 -1.35 0.90 11.96
C LEU A 121 -0.64 1.85 10.99
N GLY A 122 -1.07 1.87 9.72
CA GLY A 122 -0.44 2.64 8.67
C GLY A 122 0.83 1.99 8.10
N LEU A 123 1.16 2.32 6.85
CA LEU A 123 2.27 1.66 6.13
C LEU A 123 3.62 1.85 6.81
N ALA A 124 3.86 2.98 7.48
CA ALA A 124 5.12 3.22 8.17
C ALA A 124 5.40 2.16 9.24
N ILE A 125 4.39 1.74 9.99
CA ILE A 125 4.50 0.68 11.01
C ILE A 125 4.52 -0.70 10.34
N GLU A 126 3.54 -1.00 9.47
CA GLU A 126 3.40 -2.34 8.87
C GLU A 126 4.64 -2.77 8.08
N ARG A 127 5.25 -1.84 7.34
CA ARG A 127 6.53 -2.11 6.64
C ARG A 127 7.63 -2.51 7.60
N ARG A 128 7.81 -1.82 8.74
CA ARG A 128 8.83 -2.16 9.72
C ARG A 128 8.56 -3.52 10.37
N LEU A 129 7.32 -3.79 10.75
CA LEU A 129 6.93 -5.08 11.30
C LEU A 129 7.10 -6.22 10.29
N SER A 130 6.91 -5.97 9.00
CA SER A 130 7.13 -6.98 7.96
C SER A 130 8.56 -7.50 7.94
N LEU A 131 9.56 -6.69 8.31
CA LEU A 131 10.97 -7.09 8.37
C LEU A 131 11.25 -8.15 9.46
N LEU A 132 10.35 -8.32 10.42
CA LEU A 132 10.45 -9.35 11.46
C LEU A 132 9.88 -10.71 11.01
N LYS A 133 9.05 -10.76 9.96
CA LYS A 133 8.39 -12.00 9.51
C LYS A 133 9.35 -13.17 9.24
N PRO A 134 10.51 -12.97 8.56
CA PRO A 134 11.42 -14.07 8.30
C PRO A 134 11.99 -14.72 9.55
N LEU A 135 11.92 -14.04 10.70
CA LEU A 135 12.46 -14.55 11.96
C LEU A 135 11.51 -15.52 12.67
N ASN A 136 10.25 -15.64 12.21
CA ASN A 136 9.23 -16.52 12.79
C ASN A 136 9.15 -16.41 14.33
N LEU A 137 9.08 -15.16 14.83
CA LEU A 137 9.08 -14.89 16.26
C LEU A 137 7.82 -15.49 16.92
N THR A 138 8.01 -16.17 18.05
CA THR A 138 6.93 -16.82 18.83
C THR A 138 6.33 -15.90 19.90
N ILE A 139 6.46 -14.59 19.73
CA ILE A 139 5.96 -13.56 20.63
C ILE A 139 4.77 -12.81 20.01
N GLU A 140 3.92 -12.25 20.85
CA GLU A 140 2.99 -11.22 20.40
C GLU A 140 3.76 -9.97 20.01
N ILE A 141 3.59 -9.53 18.78
CA ILE A 141 4.28 -8.37 18.20
C ILE A 141 3.70 -7.07 18.77
N ASP A 142 4.56 -6.22 19.32
CA ASP A 142 4.21 -4.89 19.79
C ASP A 142 4.43 -3.86 18.66
N PRO A 143 3.37 -3.25 18.11
CA PRO A 143 3.49 -2.30 17.00
C PRO A 143 3.82 -0.87 17.45
N TYR A 144 3.85 -0.59 18.76
CA TYR A 144 3.94 0.78 19.27
C TYR A 144 5.39 1.26 19.41
N PRO A 145 5.79 2.37 18.73
CA PRO A 145 7.01 3.10 19.05
C PRO A 145 6.95 3.60 20.50
N LYS A 146 8.05 3.51 21.21
CA LYS A 146 8.13 3.92 22.63
C LYS A 146 9.18 5.00 22.82
N LEU A 147 8.82 6.03 23.55
CA LEU A 147 9.72 7.03 24.09
C LEU A 147 9.84 6.87 25.60
N TYR A 148 11.04 7.03 26.08
CA TYR A 148 11.36 6.89 27.50
C TYR A 148 11.75 8.27 28.06
N VAL A 149 10.94 8.81 28.95
CA VAL A 149 11.16 10.07 29.64
C VAL A 149 11.53 9.74 31.06
N THR A 150 12.66 10.28 31.56
CA THR A 150 13.11 10.06 32.94
C THR A 150 12.27 10.88 33.89
N GLU A 151 12.27 10.46 35.17
CA GLU A 151 11.57 11.21 36.24
C GLU A 151 12.13 12.63 36.37
N THR A 152 13.45 12.80 36.25
CA THR A 152 14.09 14.13 36.29
C THR A 152 13.60 15.02 35.17
N GLU A 153 13.48 14.51 33.93
CA GLU A 153 12.96 15.28 32.80
C GLU A 153 11.47 15.65 32.98
N ASN A 154 10.68 14.74 33.56
CA ASN A 154 9.28 15.03 33.90
C ASN A 154 9.17 16.15 34.93
N GLN A 155 9.97 16.09 36.01
CA GLN A 155 9.99 17.14 37.02
C GLN A 155 10.45 18.49 36.47
N GLN A 156 11.45 18.51 35.59
CA GLN A 156 11.88 19.74 34.89
C GLN A 156 10.77 20.34 34.02
N ALA A 157 10.02 19.51 33.30
CA ALA A 157 8.89 19.97 32.52
C ALA A 157 7.76 20.55 33.38
N LEU A 158 7.45 19.89 34.52
CA LEU A 158 6.46 20.38 35.46
C LEU A 158 6.88 21.69 36.15
N ALA A 159 8.15 21.82 36.51
CA ALA A 159 8.69 23.07 37.06
C ALA A 159 8.59 24.22 36.04
N LEU A 160 8.84 23.93 34.76
CA LEU A 160 8.68 24.91 33.69
C LEU A 160 7.20 25.35 33.55
N PHE A 161 6.26 24.42 33.68
CA PHE A 161 4.81 24.72 33.66
C PHE A 161 4.42 25.64 34.82
N GLU A 162 4.93 25.36 36.01
CA GLU A 162 4.70 26.20 37.23
C GLU A 162 5.30 27.60 37.06
N GLN A 163 6.52 27.68 36.56
CA GLN A 163 7.22 28.95 36.32
C GLN A 163 6.45 29.86 35.37
N HIS A 164 5.78 29.27 34.36
CA HIS A 164 4.95 30.03 33.41
C HIS A 164 3.50 30.19 33.87
N GLY A 165 3.12 29.72 35.06
CA GLY A 165 1.80 29.88 35.62
C GLY A 165 0.70 29.11 34.90
N LEU A 166 1.02 27.93 34.34
CA LEU A 166 0.02 27.08 33.69
C LEU A 166 -1.10 26.72 34.68
N GLN A 167 -2.34 26.81 34.19
CA GLN A 167 -3.53 26.48 35.00
C GLN A 167 -3.61 24.96 35.16
N LYS A 168 -3.35 24.44 36.35
CA LYS A 168 -3.30 22.98 36.67
C LYS A 168 -4.65 22.26 36.47
N ASN A 169 -5.74 23.00 36.56
CA ASN A 169 -7.11 22.47 36.37
C ASN A 169 -7.56 22.41 34.91
N ARG A 170 -6.75 22.90 33.98
CA ARG A 170 -7.05 22.90 32.54
C ARG A 170 -6.23 21.86 31.81
N LYS A 171 -6.83 21.23 30.81
CA LYS A 171 -6.12 20.37 29.85
C LYS A 171 -5.15 21.18 29.02
N THR A 172 -4.03 20.60 28.64
CA THR A 172 -2.97 21.26 27.87
C THR A 172 -2.91 20.70 26.44
N VAL A 173 -3.12 21.57 25.48
CA VAL A 173 -3.08 21.27 24.04
C VAL A 173 -1.80 21.82 23.43
N MET A 174 -0.96 20.94 22.88
CA MET A 174 0.21 21.33 22.11
C MET A 174 -0.20 21.60 20.66
N ILE A 175 0.26 22.68 20.07
CA ILE A 175 0.05 22.99 18.65
C ILE A 175 1.35 22.72 17.87
N SER A 176 1.30 21.76 16.92
CA SER A 176 2.34 21.60 15.90
C SER A 176 2.21 22.70 14.87
N LEU A 177 2.75 23.87 15.23
CA LEU A 177 2.44 25.15 14.58
C LEU A 177 3.02 25.27 13.18
N ILE A 178 4.27 24.88 13.00
CA ILE A 178 5.04 25.08 11.77
C ILE A 178 5.67 23.76 11.34
N GLY A 179 5.50 23.40 10.07
CA GLY A 179 6.10 22.20 9.50
C GLY A 179 7.63 22.30 9.36
N SER A 180 8.27 21.17 9.04
CA SER A 180 9.73 21.11 8.87
C SER A 180 10.25 21.83 7.62
N GLU A 181 9.37 22.16 6.68
CA GLU A 181 9.63 22.91 5.46
C GLU A 181 8.35 23.67 5.04
N PRO A 182 8.46 24.71 4.20
CA PRO A 182 7.29 25.51 3.79
C PRO A 182 6.16 24.67 3.18
N SER A 183 6.49 23.69 2.34
CA SER A 183 5.51 22.80 1.73
C SER A 183 4.79 21.86 2.73
N LYS A 184 5.21 21.80 3.98
CA LYS A 184 4.56 21.08 5.08
C LYS A 184 3.94 21.98 6.12
N THR A 185 3.99 23.28 5.90
CA THR A 185 3.42 24.28 6.82
C THR A 185 2.04 24.67 6.32
N TYR A 186 1.02 24.36 7.10
CA TYR A 186 -0.35 24.80 6.85
C TYR A 186 -0.40 26.34 6.92
N PRO A 187 -1.12 27.06 6.04
CA PRO A 187 -1.11 28.51 6.00
C PRO A 187 -1.34 29.16 7.37
N LEU A 188 -0.54 30.18 7.70
CA LEU A 188 -0.54 30.77 9.04
C LEU A 188 -1.91 31.32 9.47
N PRO A 189 -2.70 31.99 8.59
CA PRO A 189 -4.07 32.37 8.95
C PRO A 189 -5.00 31.17 9.22
N TYR A 190 -4.78 30.07 8.52
CA TYR A 190 -5.62 28.87 8.68
C TYR A 190 -5.27 28.11 9.95
N ILE A 191 -3.97 27.99 10.30
CA ILE A 191 -3.61 27.37 11.60
C ILE A 191 -4.07 28.26 12.77
N ALA A 192 -4.05 29.60 12.61
CA ALA A 192 -4.61 30.50 13.61
C ALA A 192 -6.14 30.30 13.78
N ALA A 193 -6.88 30.07 12.70
CA ALA A 193 -8.30 29.73 12.78
C ALA A 193 -8.53 28.40 13.54
N VAL A 194 -7.70 27.38 13.31
CA VAL A 194 -7.73 26.13 14.09
C VAL A 194 -7.44 26.39 15.58
N VAL A 195 -6.47 27.23 15.90
CA VAL A 195 -6.14 27.60 17.29
C VAL A 195 -7.27 28.39 17.93
N ASN A 196 -7.92 29.29 17.18
CA ASN A 196 -9.09 30.02 17.66
C ASN A 196 -10.26 29.09 17.99
N GLU A 197 -10.52 28.10 17.14
CA GLU A 197 -11.57 27.09 17.38
C GLU A 197 -11.32 26.36 18.71
N ILE A 198 -10.07 26.04 19.04
CA ILE A 198 -9.67 25.42 20.31
C ILE A 198 -9.88 26.40 21.47
N GLY A 199 -9.35 27.62 21.36
CA GLY A 199 -9.31 28.59 22.45
C GLY A 199 -10.65 29.24 22.77
N GLU A 200 -11.53 29.41 21.82
CA GLU A 200 -12.84 30.03 22.02
C GLU A 200 -13.88 29.06 22.61
N HIS A 201 -13.80 27.79 22.24
CA HIS A 201 -14.82 26.80 22.62
C HIS A 201 -14.40 25.92 23.81
N HIS A 202 -13.12 25.90 24.18
CA HIS A 202 -12.63 25.06 25.29
C HIS A 202 -11.80 25.85 26.30
N ASP A 203 -11.91 25.44 27.57
CA ASP A 203 -11.09 26.01 28.65
C ASP A 203 -9.80 25.20 28.81
N VAL A 204 -8.77 25.55 28.04
CA VAL A 204 -7.51 24.81 27.90
C VAL A 204 -6.30 25.73 27.99
N ASN A 205 -5.14 25.15 28.35
CA ASN A 205 -3.85 25.77 28.12
C ASN A 205 -3.38 25.42 26.70
N ILE A 206 -2.85 26.39 25.97
CA ILE A 206 -2.36 26.22 24.60
C ILE A 206 -0.85 26.47 24.56
N LEU A 207 -0.09 25.49 24.11
CA LEU A 207 1.37 25.61 23.91
C LEU A 207 1.69 25.63 22.41
N PHE A 208 2.51 26.57 21.98
CA PHE A 208 3.01 26.61 20.62
C PHE A 208 4.33 25.84 20.50
N ASN A 209 4.43 24.93 19.54
CA ASN A 209 5.68 24.24 19.22
C ASN A 209 6.31 24.88 17.96
N TYR A 210 7.43 25.56 18.16
CA TYR A 210 8.23 26.14 17.08
C TYR A 210 9.72 26.16 17.45
N PHE A 211 10.60 26.22 16.45
CA PHE A 211 12.03 26.43 16.68
C PHE A 211 12.34 27.92 16.86
N PRO A 212 13.40 28.29 17.65
CA PRO A 212 13.73 29.69 17.87
C PRO A 212 13.83 30.57 16.62
N LYS A 213 14.35 30.03 15.51
CA LYS A 213 14.40 30.73 14.21
C LYS A 213 13.05 30.86 13.50
N GLN A 214 12.00 30.29 14.01
CA GLN A 214 10.62 30.36 13.46
C GLN A 214 9.76 31.33 14.30
N ILE A 215 10.35 32.05 15.25
CA ILE A 215 9.62 32.90 16.20
C ILE A 215 8.75 33.97 15.51
N GLU A 216 9.20 34.54 14.40
CA GLU A 216 8.42 35.56 13.68
C GLU A 216 7.15 34.96 13.05
N LEU A 217 7.24 33.75 12.50
CA LEU A 217 6.06 33.01 12.00
C LEU A 217 5.10 32.67 13.15
N ALA A 218 5.63 32.30 14.31
CA ALA A 218 4.81 32.00 15.48
C ALA A 218 4.10 33.27 16.02
N LYS A 219 4.77 34.41 16.02
CA LYS A 219 4.18 35.70 16.36
C LYS A 219 3.07 36.10 15.38
N GLU A 220 3.26 35.83 14.09
CA GLU A 220 2.25 36.08 13.08
C GLU A 220 0.98 35.26 13.35
N VAL A 221 1.11 33.96 13.62
CA VAL A 221 -0.03 33.13 14.03
C VAL A 221 -0.68 33.68 15.30
N TYR A 222 0.10 34.03 16.32
CA TYR A 222 -0.40 34.61 17.56
C TYR A 222 -1.20 35.90 17.31
N SER A 223 -0.75 36.77 16.41
CA SER A 223 -1.42 38.00 16.07
C SER A 223 -2.78 37.82 15.38
N HIS A 224 -2.95 36.70 14.65
CA HIS A 224 -4.22 36.31 14.03
C HIS A 224 -5.19 35.62 15.01
N CYS A 225 -4.74 35.29 16.22
CA CYS A 225 -5.61 34.72 17.24
C CYS A 225 -6.48 35.81 17.92
N SER A 226 -7.71 35.45 18.29
CA SER A 226 -8.60 36.32 19.06
C SER A 226 -8.04 36.62 20.45
N LYS A 227 -8.45 37.71 21.08
CA LYS A 227 -7.99 38.09 22.43
C LYS A 227 -8.30 37.01 23.47
N THR A 228 -9.44 36.33 23.35
CA THR A 228 -9.82 35.20 24.20
C THR A 228 -8.83 34.05 24.04
N THR A 229 -8.46 33.70 22.82
CA THR A 229 -7.50 32.63 22.53
C THR A 229 -6.10 33.03 22.97
N GLN A 230 -5.65 34.28 22.70
CA GLN A 230 -4.34 34.80 23.11
C GLN A 230 -4.12 34.67 24.63
N SER A 231 -5.17 34.90 25.44
CA SER A 231 -5.09 34.80 26.91
C SER A 231 -4.85 33.36 27.42
N LYS A 232 -5.01 32.35 26.56
CA LYS A 232 -4.80 30.91 26.86
C LYS A 232 -3.48 30.38 26.30
N ILE A 233 -2.77 31.17 25.49
CA ILE A 233 -1.51 30.77 24.82
C ILE A 233 -0.32 31.12 25.71
N TYR A 234 0.46 30.10 26.06
CA TYR A 234 1.75 30.23 26.75
C TYR A 234 2.86 30.25 25.71
N PHE A 235 3.07 31.42 25.09
CA PHE A 235 3.88 31.61 23.88
C PHE A 235 5.34 31.20 24.08
N ASP A 236 5.96 31.58 25.20
CA ASP A 236 7.39 31.38 25.47
C ASP A 236 7.71 30.09 26.20
N LEU A 237 6.72 29.21 26.41
CA LEU A 237 6.93 27.91 27.03
C LEU A 237 7.44 26.91 25.97
N LEU A 238 8.74 26.85 25.81
CA LEU A 238 9.43 26.02 24.83
C LEU A 238 10.45 25.08 25.47
N GLY A 239 10.73 23.96 24.82
CA GLY A 239 11.88 23.13 25.15
C GLY A 239 13.17 23.71 24.55
N ASN A 240 14.24 23.76 25.34
CA ASN A 240 15.56 24.24 24.88
C ASN A 240 16.19 23.29 23.85
N ASP A 241 15.83 22.03 23.90
CA ASP A 241 16.28 20.96 23.02
C ASP A 241 15.18 19.91 22.80
N LEU A 242 15.49 18.88 22.02
CA LEU A 242 14.52 17.84 21.68
C LEU A 242 14.09 16.99 22.90
N ARG A 243 14.97 16.80 23.92
CA ARG A 243 14.62 16.06 25.15
C ARG A 243 13.65 16.85 26.01
N SER A 244 13.94 18.13 26.21
CA SER A 244 13.04 19.06 26.91
C SER A 244 11.67 19.12 26.23
N PHE A 245 11.63 19.20 24.87
CA PHE A 245 10.37 19.13 24.12
C PHE A 245 9.62 17.81 24.36
N ILE A 246 10.31 16.66 24.35
CA ILE A 246 9.70 15.36 24.63
C ILE A 246 9.10 15.33 26.03
N ALA A 247 9.80 15.86 27.03
CA ALA A 247 9.32 15.94 28.40
C ALA A 247 8.08 16.85 28.53
N ILE A 248 8.09 18.02 27.89
CA ILE A 248 6.93 18.94 27.81
C ILE A 248 5.74 18.23 27.15
N MET A 249 5.96 17.58 25.97
CA MET A 249 4.90 16.85 25.28
C MET A 249 4.33 15.70 26.12
N ASN A 250 5.17 15.08 26.96
CA ASN A 250 4.70 14.04 27.87
C ASN A 250 3.73 14.57 28.94
N GLN A 251 3.81 15.84 29.31
CA GLN A 251 2.88 16.51 30.23
C GLN A 251 1.64 17.07 29.54
N CYS A 252 1.64 17.21 28.21
CA CYS A 252 0.46 17.65 27.46
C CYS A 252 -0.59 16.53 27.36
N ASP A 253 -1.85 16.92 27.20
CA ASP A 253 -2.96 15.98 27.03
C ASP A 253 -3.12 15.53 25.57
N MET A 254 -2.84 16.40 24.60
CA MET A 254 -2.96 16.11 23.17
C MET A 254 -2.12 17.05 22.30
N ILE A 255 -2.06 16.76 21.02
CA ILE A 255 -1.44 17.62 20.00
C ILE A 255 -2.36 17.84 18.81
N VAL A 256 -2.35 19.04 18.24
CA VAL A 256 -3.09 19.42 17.03
C VAL A 256 -2.17 20.15 16.05
N GLY A 257 -2.27 19.90 14.75
CA GLY A 257 -1.60 20.71 13.72
C GLY A 257 -0.83 19.93 12.66
N ASN A 258 0.25 20.52 12.16
CA ASN A 258 1.01 20.01 11.01
C ASN A 258 1.65 18.65 11.24
N ASP A 259 1.58 17.77 10.23
CA ASP A 259 2.34 16.52 10.24
C ASP A 259 3.84 16.78 10.39
N GLY A 260 4.48 16.00 11.25
CA GLY A 260 5.91 16.11 11.48
C GLY A 260 6.45 15.29 12.65
N GLY A 261 7.68 15.66 13.06
CA GLY A 261 8.37 14.99 14.17
C GLY A 261 7.62 15.08 15.51
N ALA A 262 7.00 16.23 15.79
CA ALA A 262 6.23 16.48 17.00
C ALA A 262 5.02 15.53 17.13
N ILE A 263 4.30 15.31 16.04
CA ILE A 263 3.19 14.35 15.99
C ILE A 263 3.66 12.93 16.27
N ASN A 264 4.78 12.49 15.65
CA ASN A 264 5.30 11.15 15.89
C ASN A 264 5.80 10.96 17.33
N ILE A 265 6.35 12.01 17.96
CA ILE A 265 6.70 12.03 19.38
C ILE A 265 5.44 11.88 20.23
N ALA A 266 4.41 12.67 19.99
CA ALA A 266 3.15 12.59 20.72
C ALA A 266 2.50 11.21 20.63
N LYS A 267 2.44 10.62 19.42
CA LYS A 267 1.95 9.24 19.22
C LYS A 267 2.77 8.21 19.99
N SER A 268 4.10 8.35 20.01
CA SER A 268 4.99 7.44 20.77
C SER A 268 4.84 7.59 22.29
N LEU A 269 4.34 8.74 22.74
CA LEU A 269 3.92 9.00 24.13
C LEU A 269 2.44 8.65 24.37
N GLN A 270 1.78 8.02 23.39
CA GLN A 270 0.37 7.63 23.44
C GLN A 270 -0.62 8.80 23.63
N LYS A 271 -0.25 10.00 23.18
CA LYS A 271 -1.13 11.17 23.24
C LYS A 271 -2.09 11.20 22.05
N PRO A 272 -3.34 11.64 22.24
CA PRO A 272 -4.24 11.95 21.13
C PRO A 272 -3.64 12.98 20.18
N ALA A 273 -3.85 12.79 18.88
CA ALA A 273 -3.33 13.69 17.87
C ALA A 273 -4.34 13.96 16.76
N PHE A 274 -4.58 15.25 16.46
CA PHE A 274 -5.28 15.69 15.27
C PHE A 274 -4.27 16.25 14.26
N ILE A 275 -4.19 15.64 13.08
CA ILE A 275 -3.10 15.86 12.14
C ILE A 275 -3.62 16.46 10.84
N ILE A 276 -3.04 17.59 10.42
CA ILE A 276 -3.31 18.22 9.13
C ILE A 276 -2.17 17.84 8.18
N PHE A 277 -2.45 16.93 7.25
CA PHE A 277 -1.46 16.49 6.26
C PHE A 277 -1.34 17.49 5.11
N SER A 278 -0.10 17.76 4.73
CA SER A 278 0.17 18.52 3.50
C SER A 278 -0.37 17.76 2.26
N PRO A 279 -0.92 18.47 1.26
CA PRO A 279 -1.51 17.87 0.05
C PRO A 279 -0.59 16.92 -0.73
N TRP A 280 0.73 17.04 -0.61
CA TRP A 280 1.68 16.16 -1.28
C TRP A 280 2.13 14.94 -0.44
N ILE A 281 1.77 14.88 0.83
CA ILE A 281 2.14 13.76 1.70
C ILE A 281 1.13 12.62 1.53
N GLU A 282 1.60 11.41 1.34
CA GLU A 282 0.74 10.23 1.32
C GLU A 282 0.24 9.88 2.74
N LYS A 283 -1.01 10.29 3.04
CA LYS A 283 -1.67 10.02 4.32
C LYS A 283 -1.59 8.54 4.72
N LYS A 284 -1.82 7.60 3.78
CA LYS A 284 -1.77 6.14 4.05
C LYS A 284 -0.44 5.63 4.64
N VAL A 285 0.65 6.40 4.46
CA VAL A 285 1.96 6.04 5.02
C VAL A 285 2.07 6.46 6.47
N TRP A 286 1.67 7.70 6.80
CA TRP A 286 1.97 8.34 8.07
C TRP A 286 0.78 8.55 8.99
N ALA A 287 -0.47 8.30 8.54
CA ALA A 287 -1.65 8.24 9.41
C ALA A 287 -1.62 6.95 10.24
N THR A 288 -0.60 6.84 11.10
CA THR A 288 -0.42 5.67 11.96
C THR A 288 -1.42 5.66 13.10
N PHE A 289 -1.95 4.46 13.42
CA PHE A 289 -2.93 4.24 14.49
C PHE A 289 -4.26 4.98 14.30
N GLU A 290 -4.59 5.35 13.07
CA GLU A 290 -5.81 6.11 12.74
C GLU A 290 -7.07 5.36 13.21
N ASP A 291 -7.78 5.92 14.18
CA ASP A 291 -9.00 5.33 14.72
C ASP A 291 -10.21 6.26 14.63
N GLY A 292 -9.99 7.52 14.19
CA GLY A 292 -11.00 8.56 14.10
C GLY A 292 -11.44 9.12 15.46
N ILE A 293 -10.79 8.72 16.55
CA ILE A 293 -11.12 9.12 17.93
C ILE A 293 -9.90 9.76 18.60
N ARG A 294 -8.87 8.96 18.90
CA ARG A 294 -7.62 9.43 19.51
C ARG A 294 -6.58 9.85 18.48
N GLN A 295 -6.57 9.18 17.34
CA GLN A 295 -5.71 9.51 16.22
C GLN A 295 -6.59 9.85 15.03
N THR A 296 -6.72 11.12 14.76
CA THR A 296 -7.55 11.65 13.68
C THR A 296 -6.67 12.48 12.75
N SER A 297 -6.84 12.30 11.47
CA SER A 297 -6.09 13.10 10.49
C SER A 297 -6.96 13.51 9.32
N VAL A 298 -6.62 14.65 8.72
CA VAL A 298 -7.31 15.21 7.56
C VAL A 298 -6.34 15.47 6.42
N HIS A 299 -6.81 15.28 5.19
CA HIS A 299 -6.04 15.49 3.97
C HIS A 299 -6.94 16.07 2.88
N LEU A 300 -6.43 17.00 2.06
CA LEU A 300 -7.21 17.66 0.99
C LEU A 300 -7.87 16.65 0.04
N LYS A 301 -7.24 15.50 -0.22
CA LYS A 301 -7.77 14.42 -1.08
C LYS A 301 -9.13 13.88 -0.61
N GLU A 302 -9.44 13.99 0.67
CA GLU A 302 -10.71 13.50 1.24
C GLU A 302 -11.89 14.41 0.91
N PHE A 303 -11.61 15.70 0.64
CA PHE A 303 -12.62 16.72 0.36
C PHE A 303 -12.68 17.12 -1.11
N LYS A 304 -11.51 17.20 -1.78
CA LYS A 304 -11.36 17.67 -3.17
C LYS A 304 -10.35 16.80 -3.94
N PRO A 305 -10.63 15.50 -4.15
CA PRO A 305 -9.70 14.57 -4.82
C PRO A 305 -9.33 14.99 -6.24
N GLU A 306 -10.27 15.62 -6.95
CA GLU A 306 -10.10 16.08 -8.36
C GLU A 306 -8.97 17.10 -8.54
N LEU A 307 -8.63 17.86 -7.48
CA LEU A 307 -7.53 18.83 -7.55
C LEU A 307 -6.16 18.14 -7.56
N LEU A 308 -6.03 16.98 -6.90
CA LEU A 308 -4.76 16.27 -6.78
C LEU A 308 -4.53 15.29 -7.93
N GLU A 309 -5.58 14.77 -8.55
CA GLU A 309 -5.48 13.79 -9.64
C GLU A 309 -4.76 14.31 -10.90
N LYS A 310 -4.64 15.62 -11.03
CA LYS A 310 -4.00 16.30 -12.17
C LYS A 310 -2.48 16.32 -12.10
N PHE A 311 -1.91 16.11 -10.91
CA PHE A 311 -0.49 16.32 -10.63
C PHE A 311 0.24 15.01 -10.37
N SER A 312 1.50 14.92 -10.80
CA SER A 312 2.46 13.92 -10.33
C SER A 312 2.92 14.26 -8.89
N GLU A 313 3.55 13.31 -8.18
CA GLU A 313 4.06 13.53 -6.82
C GLU A 313 4.99 14.76 -6.71
N LYS A 314 5.82 14.99 -7.72
CA LYS A 314 6.72 16.15 -7.74
C LYS A 314 5.95 17.46 -7.89
N GLU A 315 5.00 17.49 -8.83
CA GLU A 315 4.15 18.66 -9.07
C GLU A 315 3.25 18.97 -7.87
N LEU A 316 2.75 17.95 -7.15
CA LEU A 316 2.00 18.15 -5.91
C LEU A 316 2.80 18.94 -4.88
N LYS A 317 4.10 18.64 -4.72
CA LYS A 317 4.97 19.37 -3.79
C LYS A 317 5.22 20.81 -4.24
N GLU A 318 5.42 21.02 -5.52
CA GLU A 318 5.65 22.35 -6.11
C GLU A 318 4.39 23.24 -6.03
N ASN A 319 3.20 22.66 -6.24
CA ASN A 319 1.91 23.35 -6.21
C ASN A 319 1.22 23.36 -4.83
N THR A 320 1.90 22.93 -3.77
CA THR A 320 1.32 22.88 -2.42
C THR A 320 0.74 24.23 -1.95
N PRO A 321 1.36 25.41 -2.20
CA PRO A 321 0.80 26.69 -1.79
C PRO A 321 -0.58 26.98 -2.40
N GLU A 322 -0.78 26.64 -3.68
CA GLU A 322 -2.08 26.78 -4.36
C GLU A 322 -3.09 25.77 -3.82
N LEU A 323 -2.68 24.52 -3.63
CA LEU A 323 -3.53 23.47 -3.10
C LEU A 323 -4.02 23.78 -1.68
N TYR A 324 -3.21 24.42 -0.86
CA TYR A 324 -3.62 24.85 0.48
C TYR A 324 -4.72 25.91 0.46
N GLN A 325 -4.82 26.77 -0.58
CA GLN A 325 -5.93 27.74 -0.68
C GLN A 325 -7.30 27.03 -0.76
N HIS A 326 -7.31 25.79 -1.24
CA HIS A 326 -8.50 24.94 -1.31
C HIS A 326 -8.71 24.06 -0.08
N PHE A 327 -7.78 24.08 0.88
CA PHE A 327 -7.84 23.24 2.08
C PHE A 327 -8.08 24.11 3.33
N THR A 328 -9.23 24.80 3.36
CA THR A 328 -9.60 25.69 4.46
C THR A 328 -10.06 24.92 5.70
N PRO A 329 -9.91 25.49 6.92
CA PRO A 329 -10.33 24.84 8.17
C PRO A 329 -11.80 24.42 8.21
N GLU A 330 -12.68 25.13 7.52
CA GLU A 330 -14.12 24.85 7.45
C GLU A 330 -14.40 23.46 6.92
N LEU A 331 -13.55 22.92 6.04
CA LEU A 331 -13.73 21.58 5.47
C LEU A 331 -13.69 20.48 6.52
N PHE A 332 -12.92 20.67 7.59
CA PHE A 332 -12.73 19.66 8.63
C PHE A 332 -13.08 20.13 10.04
N LYS A 333 -13.72 21.30 10.16
CA LYS A 333 -14.12 21.89 11.44
C LYS A 333 -14.93 20.92 12.30
N ALA A 334 -15.90 20.23 11.73
CA ALA A 334 -16.71 19.26 12.47
C ALA A 334 -15.88 18.09 13.04
N GLN A 335 -14.91 17.59 12.28
CA GLN A 335 -14.00 16.54 12.72
C GLN A 335 -13.06 17.02 13.83
N LEU A 336 -12.58 18.27 13.75
CA LEU A 336 -11.76 18.88 14.79
C LEU A 336 -12.55 19.03 16.09
N ILE A 337 -13.77 19.56 16.05
CA ILE A 337 -14.64 19.73 17.22
C ILE A 337 -14.91 18.37 17.86
N GLN A 338 -15.32 17.36 17.07
CA GLN A 338 -15.55 16.01 17.56
C GLN A 338 -14.32 15.41 18.26
N PHE A 339 -13.12 15.61 17.67
CA PHE A 339 -11.85 15.16 18.28
C PHE A 339 -11.60 15.85 19.61
N LEU A 340 -11.76 17.18 19.68
CA LEU A 340 -11.56 17.98 20.89
C LEU A 340 -12.54 17.58 22.00
N ASP A 341 -13.84 17.56 21.70
CA ASP A 341 -14.89 17.19 22.67
C ASP A 341 -14.64 15.79 23.26
N THR A 342 -14.29 14.84 22.40
CA THR A 342 -14.03 13.47 22.84
C THR A 342 -12.80 13.38 23.75
N ASN A 343 -11.69 14.01 23.37
CA ASN A 343 -10.41 13.82 24.06
C ASN A 343 -10.20 14.80 25.23
N LEU A 344 -10.92 15.92 25.29
CA LEU A 344 -10.92 16.83 26.44
C LEU A 344 -11.86 16.36 27.56
N ALA A 345 -12.99 15.71 27.22
CA ALA A 345 -13.94 15.17 28.19
C ALA A 345 -13.42 13.92 28.92
N TYR A 346 -12.57 13.13 28.27
CA TYR A 346 -12.05 11.89 28.86
C TYR A 346 -10.97 12.17 29.92
N ASN A 347 -11.19 11.73 31.16
CA ASN A 347 -10.10 11.44 32.08
C ASN A 347 -9.29 10.28 31.51
N THR A 348 -8.03 10.53 31.18
CA THR A 348 -7.14 9.67 30.40
C THR A 348 -6.85 8.34 31.09
N THR A 349 -7.78 7.41 31.10
CA THR A 349 -7.44 6.00 31.20
C THR A 349 -6.82 5.61 29.88
N LYS A 350 -5.61 5.04 29.94
CA LYS A 350 -4.87 4.50 28.78
C LYS A 350 -5.74 3.45 28.06
N SER A 351 -6.66 3.90 27.21
CA SER A 351 -7.37 2.99 26.34
C SER A 351 -6.36 2.51 25.30
N ALA A 352 -6.08 1.22 25.30
CA ALA A 352 -5.23 0.61 24.27
C ALA A 352 -5.83 0.91 22.90
N LEU A 353 -5.00 1.47 22.00
CA LEU A 353 -5.40 1.69 20.62
C LEU A 353 -5.78 0.33 20.00
N THR A 354 -7.01 0.20 19.54
CA THR A 354 -7.47 -1.04 18.93
C THR A 354 -6.96 -1.14 17.49
N ILE A 355 -6.23 -2.20 17.18
CA ILE A 355 -5.81 -2.49 15.82
C ILE A 355 -7.03 -2.99 15.05
N LYS A 356 -7.43 -2.24 14.03
CA LYS A 356 -8.59 -2.58 13.19
C LYS A 356 -8.12 -2.92 11.78
N PRO A 357 -8.60 -4.01 11.16
CA PRO A 357 -8.34 -4.27 9.75
C PRO A 357 -9.03 -3.20 8.89
N ILE A 358 -8.36 -2.75 7.85
CA ILE A 358 -8.97 -1.88 6.83
C ILE A 358 -9.78 -2.78 5.91
N ARG A 359 -11.09 -2.56 5.85
CA ARG A 359 -11.98 -3.28 4.95
C ARG A 359 -12.06 -2.56 3.60
N LEU A 360 -11.84 -3.32 2.54
CA LEU A 360 -12.08 -2.88 1.17
C LEU A 360 -13.41 -3.51 0.71
N PRO A 361 -14.40 -2.76 0.23
CA PRO A 361 -15.69 -3.32 -0.17
C PRO A 361 -15.58 -4.10 -1.48
N LEU A 362 -14.72 -5.13 -1.51
CA LEU A 362 -14.30 -5.91 -2.67
C LEU A 362 -14.40 -7.40 -2.40
N SER A 363 -15.16 -8.13 -3.22
CA SER A 363 -15.17 -9.60 -3.28
C SER A 363 -14.32 -10.06 -4.47
N ALA A 364 -13.27 -10.84 -4.21
CA ALA A 364 -12.49 -11.51 -5.23
C ALA A 364 -13.09 -12.89 -5.51
N LEU A 365 -13.41 -13.17 -6.78
CA LEU A 365 -14.08 -14.38 -7.23
C LEU A 365 -13.18 -15.18 -8.15
N ILE A 366 -13.08 -16.47 -7.90
CA ILE A 366 -12.35 -17.44 -8.73
C ILE A 366 -13.33 -18.58 -9.08
N ILE A 367 -13.35 -19.00 -10.35
CA ILE A 367 -13.92 -20.29 -10.75
C ILE A 367 -12.77 -21.23 -11.06
N THR A 368 -12.84 -22.48 -10.61
CA THR A 368 -11.72 -23.41 -10.70
C THR A 368 -12.15 -24.84 -11.01
N TYR A 369 -11.26 -25.58 -11.68
CA TYR A 369 -11.32 -27.01 -11.90
C TYR A 369 -9.93 -27.57 -12.18
N ASN A 370 -9.36 -28.35 -11.24
CA ASN A 370 -8.03 -28.96 -11.31
C ASN A 370 -6.89 -27.93 -11.54
N GLU A 371 -6.78 -26.96 -10.65
CA GLU A 371 -5.82 -25.86 -10.71
C GLU A 371 -4.79 -25.89 -9.56
N GLU A 372 -4.39 -27.10 -9.09
CA GLU A 372 -3.44 -27.27 -7.98
C GLU A 372 -2.11 -26.54 -8.19
N LYS A 373 -1.72 -26.32 -9.45
CA LYS A 373 -0.47 -25.61 -9.81
C LYS A 373 -0.53 -24.10 -9.60
N HIS A 374 -1.73 -23.51 -9.65
CA HIS A 374 -1.89 -22.06 -9.74
C HIS A 374 -2.69 -21.45 -8.60
N ILE A 375 -3.55 -22.25 -7.94
CA ILE A 375 -4.54 -21.74 -7.00
C ILE A 375 -3.89 -21.04 -5.78
N LYS A 376 -2.78 -21.56 -5.28
CA LYS A 376 -2.10 -21.01 -4.11
C LYS A 376 -1.56 -19.60 -4.34
N GLU A 377 -0.87 -19.40 -5.46
CA GLU A 377 -0.28 -18.10 -5.82
C GLU A 377 -1.36 -17.06 -6.12
N VAL A 378 -2.44 -17.41 -6.81
CA VAL A 378 -3.52 -16.45 -7.07
C VAL A 378 -4.23 -16.03 -5.79
N LEU A 379 -4.45 -16.94 -4.83
CA LEU A 379 -5.02 -16.62 -3.52
C LEU A 379 -4.12 -15.64 -2.73
N GLN A 380 -2.80 -15.84 -2.80
CA GLN A 380 -1.85 -14.90 -2.19
C GLN A 380 -1.89 -13.52 -2.86
N ASP A 381 -2.06 -13.49 -4.18
CA ASP A 381 -2.13 -12.25 -4.94
C ASP A 381 -3.36 -11.40 -4.62
N ILE A 382 -4.49 -12.03 -4.33
CA ILE A 382 -5.77 -11.35 -4.05
C ILE A 382 -6.09 -11.20 -2.56
N ASP A 383 -5.16 -11.53 -1.67
CA ASP A 383 -5.31 -11.41 -0.20
C ASP A 383 -5.68 -9.99 0.29
N PHE A 384 -5.56 -8.99 -0.55
CA PHE A 384 -6.00 -7.62 -0.26
C PHE A 384 -7.53 -7.42 -0.32
N ALA A 385 -8.30 -8.30 -1.01
CA ALA A 385 -9.76 -8.22 -1.06
C ALA A 385 -10.37 -8.52 0.32
N ASP A 386 -11.52 -7.93 0.64
CA ASP A 386 -12.22 -8.17 1.92
C ASP A 386 -12.82 -9.58 2.00
N GLU A 387 -13.28 -10.10 0.88
CA GLU A 387 -13.86 -11.43 0.72
C GLU A 387 -13.21 -12.15 -0.47
N ILE A 388 -12.92 -13.45 -0.31
CA ILE A 388 -12.43 -14.32 -1.39
C ILE A 388 -13.38 -15.50 -1.50
N ILE A 389 -13.98 -15.72 -2.67
CA ILE A 389 -14.88 -16.84 -2.95
C ILE A 389 -14.30 -17.66 -4.10
N VAL A 390 -14.12 -18.95 -3.86
CA VAL A 390 -13.66 -19.91 -4.87
C VAL A 390 -14.80 -20.87 -5.19
N ILE A 391 -15.27 -20.84 -6.44
CA ILE A 391 -16.27 -21.78 -6.95
C ILE A 391 -15.57 -22.94 -7.64
N ASP A 392 -15.54 -24.08 -6.98
CA ASP A 392 -14.90 -25.30 -7.48
C ASP A 392 -15.89 -26.20 -8.23
N SER A 393 -15.51 -26.64 -9.42
CA SER A 393 -16.31 -27.52 -10.28
C SER A 393 -16.06 -29.02 -10.00
N PHE A 394 -15.89 -29.40 -8.72
CA PHE A 394 -15.56 -30.74 -8.25
C PHE A 394 -14.19 -31.22 -8.74
N SER A 395 -13.16 -30.46 -8.42
CA SER A 395 -11.75 -30.79 -8.67
C SER A 395 -11.38 -32.17 -8.07
N LYS A 396 -10.50 -32.88 -8.79
CA LYS A 396 -10.02 -34.21 -8.40
C LYS A 396 -8.55 -34.23 -7.96
N ASP A 397 -7.89 -33.11 -8.08
CA ASP A 397 -6.50 -32.85 -7.65
C ASP A 397 -6.46 -32.17 -6.27
N LYS A 398 -5.34 -31.60 -5.89
CA LYS A 398 -5.15 -30.93 -4.60
C LYS A 398 -5.79 -29.53 -4.50
N THR A 399 -6.50 -29.05 -5.52
CA THR A 399 -7.07 -27.69 -5.57
C THR A 399 -7.89 -27.38 -4.32
N VAL A 400 -8.84 -28.26 -3.96
CA VAL A 400 -9.73 -28.08 -2.80
C VAL A 400 -8.93 -28.01 -1.49
N ALA A 401 -7.95 -28.89 -1.31
CA ALA A 401 -7.11 -28.90 -0.11
C ALA A 401 -6.32 -27.59 0.03
N LEU A 402 -5.72 -27.12 -1.08
CA LEU A 402 -4.95 -25.88 -1.10
C LEU A 402 -5.80 -24.64 -0.83
N VAL A 403 -7.05 -24.57 -1.29
CA VAL A 403 -7.97 -23.47 -0.98
C VAL A 403 -8.31 -23.44 0.51
N ASN A 404 -8.54 -24.60 1.12
CA ASN A 404 -8.88 -24.70 2.53
C ASN A 404 -7.72 -24.33 3.49
N GLU A 405 -6.47 -24.24 3.00
CA GLU A 405 -5.34 -23.70 3.77
C GLU A 405 -5.43 -22.17 3.95
N PHE A 406 -6.28 -21.49 3.18
CA PHE A 406 -6.46 -20.03 3.27
C PHE A 406 -7.70 -19.67 4.09
N GLU A 407 -7.51 -19.27 5.34
CA GLU A 407 -8.61 -18.91 6.27
C GLU A 407 -9.61 -17.91 5.68
N LYS A 408 -9.14 -17.02 4.80
CA LYS A 408 -9.96 -15.97 4.18
C LYS A 408 -10.75 -16.43 2.96
N ALA A 409 -10.40 -17.58 2.38
CA ALA A 409 -11.05 -18.10 1.19
C ALA A 409 -12.24 -18.97 1.54
N GLN A 410 -13.42 -18.61 1.03
CA GLN A 410 -14.62 -19.45 1.10
C GLN A 410 -14.69 -20.35 -0.12
N LEU A 411 -14.61 -21.66 0.06
CA LEU A 411 -14.80 -22.65 -0.99
C LEU A 411 -16.28 -23.03 -1.11
N ILE A 412 -16.81 -22.97 -2.34
CA ILE A 412 -18.17 -23.42 -2.66
C ILE A 412 -18.07 -24.36 -3.86
N GLN A 413 -18.58 -25.58 -3.73
CA GLN A 413 -18.64 -26.52 -4.85
C GLN A 413 -19.94 -26.34 -5.63
N ASN A 414 -19.83 -26.14 -6.96
CA ASN A 414 -20.97 -26.02 -7.85
C ASN A 414 -20.72 -26.78 -9.17
N LYS A 415 -21.72 -27.52 -9.62
CA LYS A 415 -21.61 -28.29 -10.87
C LYS A 415 -21.48 -27.37 -12.06
N PHE A 416 -20.43 -27.55 -12.84
CA PHE A 416 -20.20 -26.79 -14.05
C PHE A 416 -21.25 -27.09 -15.12
N VAL A 417 -21.94 -26.07 -15.59
CA VAL A 417 -22.86 -26.12 -16.75
C VAL A 417 -22.20 -25.42 -17.94
N ASP A 418 -21.89 -24.14 -17.76
CA ASP A 418 -21.14 -23.30 -18.66
C ASP A 418 -20.45 -22.17 -17.87
N TYR A 419 -19.52 -21.46 -18.50
CA TYR A 419 -18.75 -20.41 -17.86
C TYR A 419 -19.59 -19.23 -17.39
N SER A 420 -20.59 -18.80 -18.20
CA SER A 420 -21.44 -17.65 -17.85
C SER A 420 -22.29 -17.95 -16.62
N SER A 421 -22.87 -19.13 -16.54
CA SER A 421 -23.66 -19.60 -15.41
C SER A 421 -22.81 -19.71 -14.13
N GLN A 422 -21.60 -20.28 -14.26
CA GLN A 422 -20.68 -20.44 -13.13
C GLN A 422 -20.22 -19.08 -12.59
N ARG A 423 -19.92 -18.12 -13.48
CA ARG A 423 -19.53 -16.75 -13.10
C ARG A 423 -20.67 -15.97 -12.47
N ASN A 424 -21.89 -16.08 -13.00
CA ASN A 424 -23.07 -15.43 -12.41
C ASN A 424 -23.34 -16.01 -11.00
N PHE A 425 -23.25 -17.32 -10.82
CA PHE A 425 -23.37 -17.96 -9.51
C PHE A 425 -22.34 -17.40 -8.51
N ALA A 426 -21.07 -17.26 -8.93
CA ALA A 426 -20.04 -16.65 -8.09
C ALA A 426 -20.38 -15.22 -7.70
N ILE A 427 -20.92 -14.41 -8.64
CA ILE A 427 -21.33 -13.02 -8.37
C ILE A 427 -22.49 -12.99 -7.36
N GLU A 428 -23.44 -13.91 -7.44
CA GLU A 428 -24.57 -14.00 -6.50
C GLU A 428 -24.09 -14.27 -5.07
N CYS A 429 -23.07 -15.12 -4.90
CA CYS A 429 -22.47 -15.44 -3.60
C CYS A 429 -21.73 -14.26 -2.93
N ALA A 430 -21.26 -13.29 -3.71
CA ALA A 430 -20.48 -12.17 -3.21
C ALA A 430 -21.28 -11.18 -2.36
N LYS A 431 -20.70 -10.66 -1.28
CA LYS A 431 -21.36 -9.71 -0.37
C LYS A 431 -21.03 -8.26 -0.64
N ASN A 432 -19.85 -7.99 -1.23
CA ASN A 432 -19.38 -6.63 -1.44
C ASN A 432 -19.90 -6.01 -2.76
N PRO A 433 -20.00 -4.67 -2.83
CA PRO A 433 -20.47 -3.98 -4.03
C PRO A 433 -19.49 -4.04 -5.21
N TRP A 434 -18.19 -4.25 -4.94
CA TRP A 434 -17.17 -4.42 -5.97
C TRP A 434 -16.81 -5.89 -6.14
N ILE A 435 -16.73 -6.32 -7.39
CA ILE A 435 -16.34 -7.66 -7.80
C ILE A 435 -15.00 -7.58 -8.54
N LEU A 436 -14.03 -8.36 -8.09
CA LEU A 436 -12.80 -8.66 -8.81
C LEU A 436 -12.86 -10.11 -9.28
N PHE A 437 -13.13 -10.33 -10.55
CA PHE A 437 -13.13 -11.67 -11.12
C PHE A 437 -11.74 -12.03 -11.64
N ILE A 438 -11.16 -13.18 -11.23
CA ILE A 438 -9.82 -13.60 -11.65
C ILE A 438 -9.80 -15.09 -11.99
N ASP A 439 -9.04 -15.46 -13.02
CA ASP A 439 -8.79 -16.86 -13.36
C ASP A 439 -7.56 -17.38 -12.58
N ALA A 440 -7.51 -18.66 -12.27
CA ALA A 440 -6.45 -19.25 -11.43
C ALA A 440 -5.04 -19.09 -12.04
N ASP A 441 -4.94 -19.01 -13.37
CA ASP A 441 -3.70 -18.83 -14.13
C ASP A 441 -3.31 -17.35 -14.35
N GLU A 442 -3.98 -16.41 -13.67
CA GLU A 442 -3.67 -14.97 -13.69
C GLU A 442 -2.94 -14.52 -12.42
N ARG A 443 -2.07 -13.51 -12.53
CA ARG A 443 -1.29 -12.95 -11.41
C ARG A 443 -1.33 -11.43 -11.41
N PHE A 444 -1.38 -10.88 -10.20
CA PHE A 444 -1.29 -9.44 -9.98
C PHE A 444 0.15 -8.97 -9.79
N THR A 445 0.48 -7.81 -10.37
CA THR A 445 1.64 -7.04 -9.93
C THR A 445 1.25 -6.15 -8.77
N GLU A 446 2.20 -5.75 -7.90
CA GLU A 446 1.90 -4.82 -6.81
C GLU A 446 1.28 -3.51 -7.33
N ALA A 447 1.79 -2.98 -8.46
CA ALA A 447 1.25 -1.77 -9.08
C ALA A 447 -0.21 -1.93 -9.55
N LEU A 448 -0.60 -3.13 -10.02
CA LEU A 448 -1.99 -3.40 -10.39
C LEU A 448 -2.90 -3.52 -9.17
N LYS A 449 -2.43 -4.13 -8.08
CA LYS A 449 -3.16 -4.19 -6.80
C LYS A 449 -3.46 -2.78 -6.30
N GLU A 450 -2.45 -1.91 -6.30
CA GLU A 450 -2.57 -0.52 -5.92
C GLU A 450 -3.62 0.21 -6.75
N GLU A 451 -3.54 0.06 -8.08
CA GLU A 451 -4.48 0.70 -9.00
C GLU A 451 -5.92 0.21 -8.80
N VAL A 452 -6.14 -1.08 -8.51
CA VAL A 452 -7.46 -1.62 -8.18
C VAL A 452 -8.01 -0.99 -6.90
N ILE A 453 -7.21 -0.97 -5.82
CA ILE A 453 -7.62 -0.42 -4.52
C ILE A 453 -7.93 1.08 -4.64
N GLU A 454 -7.07 1.84 -5.31
CA GLU A 454 -7.33 3.27 -5.56
C GLU A 454 -8.59 3.49 -6.39
N THR A 455 -8.82 2.63 -7.37
CA THR A 455 -9.97 2.74 -8.28
C THR A 455 -11.30 2.54 -7.56
N ILE A 456 -11.41 1.53 -6.69
CA ILE A 456 -12.67 1.27 -5.97
C ILE A 456 -12.97 2.30 -4.87
N GLN A 457 -11.97 3.07 -4.45
CA GLN A 457 -12.11 4.13 -3.45
C GLN A 457 -12.48 5.50 -4.07
N LYS A 458 -12.49 5.62 -5.40
CA LYS A 458 -12.86 6.87 -6.07
C LYS A 458 -14.37 7.12 -5.98
N PRO A 459 -14.81 8.33 -5.59
CA PRO A 459 -16.25 8.66 -5.53
C PRO A 459 -16.96 8.51 -6.88
N ASN A 460 -16.25 8.79 -7.98
CA ASN A 460 -16.77 8.73 -9.35
C ASN A 460 -16.19 7.55 -10.15
N ALA A 461 -15.98 6.40 -9.51
CA ALA A 461 -15.49 5.22 -10.17
C ALA A 461 -16.44 4.76 -11.30
N SER A 462 -15.88 4.26 -12.40
CA SER A 462 -16.68 3.67 -13.50
C SER A 462 -17.34 2.37 -13.05
N SER A 463 -18.43 1.98 -13.72
CA SER A 463 -19.18 0.76 -13.37
C SER A 463 -18.38 -0.53 -13.60
N ALA A 464 -17.44 -0.53 -14.55
CA ALA A 464 -16.54 -1.65 -14.81
C ALA A 464 -15.22 -1.18 -15.40
N TYR A 465 -14.18 -2.00 -15.27
CA TYR A 465 -12.84 -1.72 -15.76
C TYR A 465 -12.29 -2.86 -16.60
N LEU A 466 -11.66 -2.49 -17.71
CA LEU A 466 -10.91 -3.38 -18.58
C LEU A 466 -9.46 -3.47 -18.13
N PHE A 467 -8.98 -4.70 -18.01
CA PHE A 467 -7.58 -5.03 -17.74
C PHE A 467 -6.91 -5.43 -19.06
N TYR A 468 -5.71 -4.93 -19.30
CA TYR A 468 -4.82 -5.48 -20.31
C TYR A 468 -4.05 -6.65 -19.74
N ARG A 469 -3.76 -7.67 -20.57
CA ARG A 469 -3.02 -8.85 -20.16
C ARG A 469 -1.62 -8.89 -20.78
N THR A 470 -0.68 -9.39 -19.99
CA THR A 470 0.64 -9.81 -20.45
C THR A 470 0.65 -11.32 -20.50
N PHE A 471 0.86 -11.89 -21.66
CA PHE A 471 0.89 -13.34 -21.83
C PHE A 471 2.27 -13.91 -21.55
N MET A 472 2.29 -15.04 -20.85
CA MET A 472 3.48 -15.83 -20.60
C MET A 472 3.41 -17.11 -21.44
N PHE A 473 4.55 -17.50 -22.03
CA PHE A 473 4.73 -18.77 -22.69
C PHE A 473 6.06 -19.38 -22.27
N GLU A 474 6.03 -20.58 -21.66
CA GLU A 474 7.22 -21.21 -21.07
C GLU A 474 8.00 -20.23 -20.17
N ASP A 475 7.29 -19.59 -19.23
CA ASP A 475 7.80 -18.59 -18.26
C ASP A 475 8.45 -17.34 -18.85
N GLU A 476 8.38 -17.15 -20.15
CA GLU A 476 8.83 -15.93 -20.80
C GLU A 476 7.68 -15.04 -21.26
N LYS A 477 7.92 -13.75 -21.18
CA LYS A 477 6.95 -12.72 -21.54
C LYS A 477 6.85 -12.55 -23.04
N LEU A 478 5.63 -12.61 -23.57
CA LEU A 478 5.33 -12.28 -24.96
C LEU A 478 4.96 -10.80 -25.07
N HIS A 479 5.62 -10.10 -25.99
CA HIS A 479 5.39 -8.67 -26.19
C HIS A 479 4.57 -8.36 -27.45
N PHE A 480 4.55 -9.28 -28.41
CA PHE A 480 4.01 -9.08 -29.76
C PHE A 480 3.07 -10.23 -30.17
N SER A 481 3.03 -10.62 -31.43
CA SER A 481 2.25 -11.77 -31.93
C SER A 481 0.73 -11.63 -31.82
N GLY A 482 0.22 -10.40 -31.58
CA GLY A 482 -1.22 -10.12 -31.50
C GLY A 482 -1.82 -10.08 -30.10
N TRP A 483 -1.04 -10.35 -29.05
CA TRP A 483 -1.49 -10.36 -27.67
C TRP A 483 -1.49 -8.98 -26.99
N GLN A 484 -0.88 -7.96 -27.60
CA GLN A 484 -0.71 -6.62 -27.03
C GLN A 484 -2.01 -5.89 -26.74
N THR A 485 -3.07 -6.22 -27.48
CA THR A 485 -4.37 -5.54 -27.42
C THR A 485 -5.44 -6.35 -26.68
N ASP A 486 -5.08 -7.50 -26.14
CA ASP A 486 -6.02 -8.32 -25.42
C ASP A 486 -6.43 -7.67 -24.09
N LYS A 487 -7.73 -7.58 -23.88
CA LYS A 487 -8.33 -6.91 -22.74
C LYS A 487 -9.58 -7.63 -22.29
N ILE A 488 -9.78 -7.67 -20.98
CA ILE A 488 -10.88 -8.38 -20.34
C ILE A 488 -11.45 -7.58 -19.19
N PHE A 489 -12.75 -7.71 -18.92
CA PHE A 489 -13.35 -7.18 -17.69
C PHE A 489 -12.96 -8.06 -16.51
N ARG A 490 -12.37 -7.43 -15.48
CA ARG A 490 -12.01 -8.11 -14.23
C ARG A 490 -12.51 -7.41 -12.99
N LEU A 491 -12.73 -6.08 -13.03
CA LEU A 491 -13.23 -5.28 -11.91
C LEU A 491 -14.53 -4.61 -12.32
N PHE A 492 -15.61 -4.77 -11.53
CA PHE A 492 -16.91 -4.17 -11.81
C PHE A 492 -17.80 -4.07 -10.56
N GLN A 493 -18.79 -3.18 -10.61
CA GLN A 493 -19.82 -3.08 -9.58
C GLN A 493 -20.83 -4.22 -9.75
N LYS A 494 -21.15 -4.91 -8.64
CA LYS A 494 -22.01 -6.11 -8.62
C LYS A 494 -23.37 -5.87 -9.28
N ASP A 495 -24.00 -4.75 -9.00
CA ASP A 495 -25.33 -4.37 -9.49
C ASP A 495 -25.35 -3.83 -10.92
N LYS A 496 -24.18 -3.54 -11.51
CA LYS A 496 -24.02 -2.93 -12.84
C LYS A 496 -23.57 -3.90 -13.93
N ALA A 497 -23.25 -5.15 -13.57
CA ALA A 497 -22.67 -6.08 -14.53
C ALA A 497 -23.21 -7.51 -14.37
N LYS A 498 -23.45 -8.19 -15.50
CA LYS A 498 -23.93 -9.57 -15.55
C LYS A 498 -23.39 -10.29 -16.78
N TYR A 499 -23.03 -11.58 -16.67
CA TYR A 499 -22.66 -12.41 -17.80
C TYR A 499 -23.91 -12.91 -18.55
N VAL A 500 -23.85 -12.83 -19.89
CA VAL A 500 -24.94 -13.28 -20.78
C VAL A 500 -24.85 -14.79 -20.94
N THR A 501 -25.93 -15.50 -20.64
CA THR A 501 -25.99 -16.99 -20.67
C THR A 501 -26.30 -17.60 -22.03
N GLU A 502 -26.68 -16.79 -23.04
CA GLU A 502 -27.10 -17.30 -24.36
C GLU A 502 -25.95 -17.66 -25.32
N ARG A 503 -24.67 -17.50 -24.89
CA ARG A 503 -23.50 -17.78 -25.75
C ARG A 503 -22.69 -18.95 -25.20
N LEU A 504 -22.55 -19.98 -26.00
CA LEU A 504 -21.75 -21.17 -25.69
C LEU A 504 -20.23 -20.94 -25.73
N VAL A 505 -19.77 -19.94 -26.50
CA VAL A 505 -18.35 -19.61 -26.69
C VAL A 505 -18.17 -18.08 -26.64
N HIS A 506 -17.18 -17.62 -25.87
CA HIS A 506 -16.88 -16.23 -25.56
C HIS A 506 -17.96 -15.55 -24.69
N GLU A 507 -17.81 -15.73 -23.40
CA GLU A 507 -18.60 -15.05 -22.37
C GLU A 507 -18.56 -13.54 -22.57
N LYS A 508 -19.71 -12.91 -22.52
CA LYS A 508 -19.81 -11.45 -22.63
C LYS A 508 -20.37 -10.89 -21.34
N LEU A 509 -19.59 -10.05 -20.67
CA LEU A 509 -20.09 -9.25 -19.57
C LEU A 509 -20.87 -8.05 -20.15
N THR A 510 -22.13 -7.92 -19.76
CA THR A 510 -22.93 -6.72 -20.02
C THR A 510 -22.76 -5.76 -18.86
N VAL A 511 -22.47 -4.50 -19.15
CA VAL A 511 -22.21 -3.46 -18.14
C VAL A 511 -23.16 -2.29 -18.37
N SER A 512 -23.82 -1.87 -17.30
CA SER A 512 -24.64 -0.66 -17.27
C SER A 512 -23.81 0.50 -16.71
N GLY A 513 -23.57 1.55 -17.51
CA GLY A 513 -22.83 2.74 -17.10
C GLY A 513 -21.45 2.88 -17.75
N LYS A 514 -20.58 3.68 -17.13
CA LYS A 514 -19.26 4.02 -17.68
C LYS A 514 -18.28 2.84 -17.55
N ILE A 515 -17.46 2.67 -18.58
CA ILE A 515 -16.39 1.68 -18.61
C ILE A 515 -15.03 2.40 -18.56
N GLY A 516 -14.23 2.06 -17.56
CA GLY A 516 -12.86 2.52 -17.42
C GLY A 516 -11.84 1.50 -17.94
N LYS A 517 -10.56 1.88 -17.89
CA LYS A 517 -9.42 1.00 -18.21
C LYS A 517 -8.36 1.20 -17.16
N LEU A 518 -7.72 0.10 -16.72
CA LEU A 518 -6.56 0.18 -15.85
C LEU A 518 -5.28 0.29 -16.69
N LYS A 519 -4.27 0.95 -16.13
CA LYS A 519 -2.97 1.19 -16.78
C LYS A 519 -2.05 -0.02 -16.66
N HIS A 520 -2.04 -0.65 -15.47
CA HIS A 520 -1.19 -1.79 -15.19
C HIS A 520 -1.80 -3.08 -15.73
N LYS A 521 -0.92 -4.02 -16.11
CA LYS A 521 -1.32 -5.25 -16.79
C LYS A 521 -1.38 -6.43 -15.83
N LEU A 522 -2.37 -7.29 -16.03
CA LEU A 522 -2.47 -8.61 -15.44
C LEU A 522 -1.51 -9.57 -16.15
N ILE A 523 -0.80 -10.41 -15.41
CA ILE A 523 0.06 -11.46 -15.97
C ILE A 523 -0.79 -12.71 -16.15
N HIS A 524 -0.71 -13.35 -17.32
CA HIS A 524 -1.54 -14.51 -17.67
C HIS A 524 -0.67 -15.67 -18.13
N PHE A 525 -0.66 -16.77 -17.35
CA PHE A 525 0.10 -17.98 -17.59
C PHE A 525 -0.70 -19.01 -18.40
N SER A 526 -1.25 -18.56 -19.53
CA SER A 526 -2.17 -19.37 -20.35
C SER A 526 -1.57 -20.65 -20.89
N TYR A 527 -0.26 -20.70 -21.07
CA TYR A 527 0.40 -21.77 -21.80
C TYR A 527 1.72 -22.15 -21.15
N THR A 528 1.73 -23.28 -20.48
CA THR A 528 2.90 -23.81 -19.79
C THR A 528 3.94 -24.39 -20.74
N ASP A 529 3.48 -24.95 -21.89
CA ASP A 529 4.32 -25.63 -22.87
C ASP A 529 3.67 -25.68 -24.27
N PHE A 530 4.49 -26.12 -25.25
CA PHE A 530 4.08 -26.24 -26.65
C PHE A 530 2.88 -27.18 -26.86
N GLU A 531 2.86 -28.36 -26.23
CA GLU A 531 1.81 -29.35 -26.43
C GLU A 531 0.47 -28.88 -25.82
N SER A 532 0.49 -28.23 -24.69
CA SER A 532 -0.67 -27.60 -24.07
C SER A 532 -1.29 -26.55 -25.01
N TYR A 533 -0.45 -25.66 -25.57
CA TYR A 533 -0.91 -24.63 -26.50
C TYR A 533 -1.46 -25.24 -27.80
N LYS A 534 -0.76 -26.20 -28.37
CA LYS A 534 -1.19 -26.95 -29.55
C LYS A 534 -2.55 -27.65 -29.33
N GLY A 535 -2.74 -28.30 -28.18
CA GLY A 535 -4.00 -28.91 -27.80
C GLY A 535 -5.16 -27.92 -27.76
N LYS A 536 -4.97 -26.74 -27.13
CA LYS A 536 -5.97 -25.66 -27.15
C LYS A 536 -6.26 -25.17 -28.57
N MET A 537 -5.25 -24.94 -29.40
CA MET A 537 -5.43 -24.47 -30.79
C MET A 537 -6.19 -25.48 -31.65
N VAL A 538 -5.94 -26.76 -31.46
CA VAL A 538 -6.69 -27.85 -32.13
C VAL A 538 -8.15 -27.83 -31.68
N SER A 539 -8.42 -27.71 -30.37
CA SER A 539 -9.77 -27.64 -29.82
C SER A 539 -10.54 -26.42 -30.33
N TYR A 540 -9.91 -25.23 -30.35
CA TYR A 540 -10.52 -24.03 -30.95
C TYR A 540 -10.82 -24.21 -32.44
N GLY A 541 -9.91 -24.83 -33.19
CA GLY A 541 -10.15 -25.15 -34.60
C GLY A 541 -11.40 -26.00 -34.81
N LYS A 542 -11.59 -27.05 -33.98
CA LYS A 542 -12.77 -27.92 -34.03
C LYS A 542 -14.07 -27.20 -33.66
N LEU A 543 -14.04 -26.37 -32.60
CA LEU A 543 -15.21 -25.57 -32.21
C LEU A 543 -15.63 -24.58 -33.30
N LYS A 544 -14.67 -23.87 -33.90
CA LYS A 544 -14.93 -22.97 -35.01
C LYS A 544 -15.46 -23.70 -36.27
N ALA A 545 -15.04 -24.93 -36.52
CA ALA A 545 -15.60 -25.74 -37.59
C ALA A 545 -17.10 -26.01 -37.39
N LYS A 546 -17.55 -26.27 -36.17
CA LYS A 546 -18.99 -26.45 -35.84
C LYS A 546 -19.80 -25.18 -36.11
N GLU A 547 -19.26 -24.01 -35.70
CA GLU A 547 -19.92 -22.70 -35.97
C GLU A 547 -20.04 -22.43 -37.47
N GLU A 548 -19.00 -22.69 -38.27
CA GLU A 548 -18.99 -22.47 -39.71
C GLU A 548 -19.84 -23.49 -40.47
N PHE A 549 -19.93 -24.72 -39.92
CA PHE A 549 -20.86 -25.71 -40.44
C PHE A 549 -22.33 -25.29 -40.31
N ALA A 550 -22.69 -24.75 -39.13
CA ALA A 550 -24.03 -24.21 -38.87
C ALA A 550 -24.37 -23.01 -39.76
N LYS A 551 -23.35 -22.22 -40.18
CA LYS A 551 -23.51 -21.09 -41.14
C LYS A 551 -23.53 -21.51 -42.59
N GLY A 552 -23.46 -22.79 -42.90
CA GLY A 552 -23.52 -23.28 -44.29
C GLY A 552 -22.22 -23.10 -45.09
N ILE A 553 -21.09 -22.73 -44.47
CA ILE A 553 -19.82 -22.47 -45.15
C ILE A 553 -19.23 -23.75 -45.75
N SER A 554 -18.86 -23.73 -47.02
CA SER A 554 -18.13 -24.80 -47.71
C SER A 554 -16.67 -24.41 -47.92
N PRO A 555 -15.70 -25.20 -47.40
CA PRO A 555 -14.28 -24.86 -47.53
C PRO A 555 -13.79 -25.07 -48.96
N ASN A 556 -12.99 -24.14 -49.47
CA ASN A 556 -12.38 -24.12 -50.81
C ASN A 556 -10.85 -23.94 -50.70
N PHE A 557 -10.16 -23.78 -51.87
CA PHE A 557 -8.70 -23.59 -51.93
C PHE A 557 -8.20 -22.43 -51.02
N TYR A 558 -8.92 -21.30 -51.01
CA TYR A 558 -8.58 -20.17 -50.13
C TYR A 558 -8.50 -20.56 -48.68
N HIS A 559 -9.47 -21.33 -48.19
CA HIS A 559 -9.58 -21.73 -46.79
C HIS A 559 -8.47 -22.70 -46.37
N PHE A 560 -7.99 -23.54 -47.26
CA PHE A 560 -6.95 -24.52 -46.91
C PHE A 560 -5.53 -24.00 -46.99
N TYR A 561 -5.27 -23.05 -47.88
CA TYR A 561 -3.91 -22.61 -48.18
C TYR A 561 -3.68 -21.11 -47.90
N LEU A 562 -4.54 -20.22 -48.44
CA LEU A 562 -4.32 -18.79 -48.34
C LEU A 562 -4.67 -18.25 -46.93
N HIS A 563 -5.76 -18.69 -46.35
CA HIS A 563 -6.18 -18.21 -45.03
C HIS A 563 -5.18 -18.58 -43.88
N PRO A 564 -4.68 -19.84 -43.78
CA PRO A 564 -3.64 -20.15 -42.80
C PRO A 564 -2.34 -19.37 -43.04
N ALA A 565 -1.91 -19.25 -44.31
CA ALA A 565 -0.71 -18.48 -44.65
C ALA A 565 -0.89 -16.99 -44.31
N TYR A 566 -2.02 -16.40 -44.65
CA TYR A 566 -2.36 -15.03 -44.24
C TYR A 566 -2.35 -14.87 -42.72
N LYS A 567 -2.95 -15.80 -41.98
CA LYS A 567 -2.98 -15.75 -40.52
C LYS A 567 -1.58 -15.76 -39.92
N PHE A 568 -0.70 -16.62 -40.43
CA PHE A 568 0.70 -16.68 -40.03
C PHE A 568 1.44 -15.37 -40.34
N LEU A 569 1.42 -14.94 -41.58
CA LEU A 569 2.13 -13.74 -42.03
C LEU A 569 1.63 -12.47 -41.33
N TYR A 570 0.32 -12.34 -41.17
CA TYR A 570 -0.27 -11.21 -40.46
C TYR A 570 0.23 -11.13 -39.02
N GLN A 571 0.26 -12.25 -38.27
CA GLN A 571 0.75 -12.24 -36.90
C GLN A 571 2.26 -12.08 -36.83
N PHE A 572 2.98 -12.69 -37.75
CA PHE A 572 4.44 -12.67 -37.73
C PHE A 572 4.98 -11.30 -38.15
N ILE A 573 4.46 -10.71 -39.24
CA ILE A 573 4.95 -9.44 -39.82
C ILE A 573 4.17 -8.26 -39.23
N VAL A 574 2.84 -8.20 -39.42
CA VAL A 574 2.03 -7.02 -39.08
C VAL A 574 1.89 -6.85 -37.59
N ARG A 575 1.79 -7.96 -36.83
CA ARG A 575 1.74 -7.97 -35.39
C ARG A 575 3.11 -8.15 -34.73
N LEU A 576 4.18 -8.00 -35.51
CA LEU A 576 5.58 -8.00 -35.07
C LEU A 576 5.98 -9.28 -34.30
N GLY A 577 5.37 -10.43 -34.62
CA GLY A 577 5.66 -11.69 -33.94
C GLY A 577 7.11 -12.13 -34.04
N PHE A 578 7.85 -11.70 -35.07
CA PHE A 578 9.28 -11.96 -35.20
C PHE A 578 10.13 -11.32 -34.09
N LEU A 579 9.64 -10.28 -33.42
CA LEU A 579 10.32 -9.64 -32.30
C LEU A 579 10.21 -10.46 -30.99
N ASP A 580 9.28 -11.40 -30.89
CA ASP A 580 9.21 -12.39 -29.82
C ASP A 580 10.16 -13.60 -30.06
N GLY A 581 11.04 -13.51 -31.10
CA GLY A 581 12.04 -14.52 -31.42
C GLY A 581 11.45 -15.88 -31.78
N LYS A 582 12.10 -16.95 -31.34
CA LYS A 582 11.67 -18.35 -31.59
C LYS A 582 10.26 -18.63 -31.11
N LYS A 583 9.86 -18.06 -29.95
CA LYS A 583 8.53 -18.25 -29.36
C LYS A 583 7.44 -17.57 -30.21
N GLY A 584 7.73 -16.39 -30.76
CA GLY A 584 6.84 -15.72 -31.69
C GLY A 584 6.54 -16.55 -32.95
N VAL A 585 7.57 -17.20 -33.51
CA VAL A 585 7.38 -18.15 -34.65
C VAL A 585 6.45 -19.29 -34.27
N ILE A 586 6.69 -19.93 -33.12
CA ILE A 586 5.88 -21.06 -32.60
C ILE A 586 4.42 -20.62 -32.46
N ILE A 587 4.15 -19.49 -31.84
CA ILE A 587 2.79 -18.99 -31.62
C ILE A 587 2.09 -18.66 -32.93
N CYS A 588 2.77 -17.97 -33.85
CA CYS A 588 2.20 -17.68 -35.17
C CYS A 588 1.87 -18.96 -35.93
N TYR A 589 2.74 -19.99 -35.86
CA TYR A 589 2.50 -21.30 -36.43
C TYR A 589 1.28 -22.01 -35.82
N LEU A 590 1.20 -22.08 -34.48
CA LEU A 590 0.10 -22.76 -33.79
C LEU A 590 -1.25 -22.05 -34.03
N ASN A 591 -1.27 -20.75 -34.11
CA ASN A 591 -2.47 -20.00 -34.50
C ASN A 591 -2.89 -20.29 -35.94
N ALA A 592 -1.95 -20.40 -36.87
CA ALA A 592 -2.23 -20.81 -38.24
C ALA A 592 -2.71 -22.28 -38.31
N LEU A 593 -2.14 -23.16 -37.51
CA LEU A 593 -2.57 -24.56 -37.38
C LEU A 593 -4.06 -24.65 -36.97
N SER A 594 -4.55 -23.77 -36.08
CA SER A 594 -5.96 -23.76 -35.68
C SER A 594 -6.89 -23.53 -36.89
N VAL A 595 -6.47 -22.70 -37.87
CA VAL A 595 -7.20 -22.45 -39.10
C VAL A 595 -7.19 -23.68 -40.02
N VAL A 596 -6.06 -24.37 -40.12
CA VAL A 596 -5.96 -25.63 -40.90
C VAL A 596 -6.89 -26.69 -40.27
N VAL A 597 -6.86 -26.87 -38.97
CA VAL A 597 -7.72 -27.82 -38.25
C VAL A 597 -9.20 -27.50 -38.48
N ARG A 598 -9.57 -26.21 -38.36
CA ARG A 598 -10.94 -25.73 -38.62
C ARG A 598 -11.47 -26.24 -39.95
N TYR A 599 -10.77 -25.97 -41.05
CA TYR A 599 -11.27 -26.32 -42.36
C TYR A 599 -11.15 -27.81 -42.70
N ARG A 600 -10.19 -28.53 -42.10
CA ARG A 600 -10.16 -29.99 -42.21
C ARG A 600 -11.38 -30.64 -41.52
N GLU A 601 -11.72 -30.19 -40.32
CA GLU A 601 -12.90 -30.69 -39.59
C GLU A 601 -14.21 -30.30 -40.26
N LEU A 602 -14.30 -29.07 -40.76
CA LEU A 602 -15.46 -28.60 -41.53
C LEU A 602 -15.70 -29.44 -42.79
N LYS A 603 -14.62 -29.80 -43.51
CA LYS A 603 -14.69 -30.70 -44.68
C LYS A 603 -15.21 -32.06 -44.28
N LYS A 604 -14.66 -32.67 -43.16
CA LYS A 604 -15.13 -33.95 -42.66
C LYS A 604 -16.62 -33.96 -42.30
N MET A 605 -17.10 -32.85 -41.67
CA MET A 605 -18.53 -32.72 -41.33
C MET A 605 -19.41 -32.64 -42.56
N ARG A 606 -18.92 -31.99 -43.65
CA ARG A 606 -19.65 -31.87 -44.94
C ARG A 606 -19.68 -33.17 -45.75
N THR A 607 -18.66 -34.04 -45.62
CA THR A 607 -18.58 -35.31 -46.33
C THR A 607 -19.31 -36.47 -45.65
N LYS A 608 -19.70 -36.29 -44.37
CA LYS A 608 -20.48 -37.25 -43.62
C LYS A 608 -21.99 -37.03 -43.68
N ASN A 609 -22.41 -35.89 -44.16
CA ASN A 609 -23.79 -35.54 -44.50
C ASN A 609 -23.95 -35.50 -46.01
#